data_913f008f4f80ae106dd8a84c61a6125b
#
_entry.id   913f008f4f80ae106dd8a84c61a6125b
#
_cell.length_a   1.000
_cell.length_b   1.000
_cell.length_c   1.000
_cell.angle_alpha   90.00
_cell.angle_beta   90.00
_cell.angle_gamma   90.00
#
_symmetry.space_group_name_H-M   'P 1'
#
loop_
_entity.id
_entity.type
_entity.pdbx_description
1 polymer ?
#
loop_
_entity_poly.entity_id
_entity_poly.type
_entity_poly.pdbx_seq_one_letter_code
_entity_poly.pdbx_strand_id
1 'polypeptide(L)'
;VVALVTALAVLAGCVYVVFFSSMLAVSTVSITGTDDALTAKVRAVIDDPVGTPLARVNLDALAARVEGVPEVAAVEVARDWPDTVSISVTPRVPIAVTSANGQLWLLDAEGDPYLTVDSPPPGLVTVQLPTPGRNDPSTTAALSVVMALTPEFKSQVAVLSARTEFDVELTLIDRKKVIWGEPTDNAKKMQMLPALLAARDGTEYDITDPTLATVR
;
A
#
# COMPACT_ATOMS: atom_id res chain seq x y z
N VAL A 1 -39.84 44.27 -7.07
CA VAL A 1 -40.04 43.28 -8.16
C VAL A 1 -38.86 43.38 -9.15
N VAL A 2 -38.52 44.55 -9.69
CA VAL A 2 -37.42 44.73 -10.68
C VAL A 2 -36.08 44.26 -10.12
N ALA A 3 -35.68 44.65 -8.91
CA ALA A 3 -34.42 44.23 -8.28
C ALA A 3 -34.32 42.71 -8.11
N LEU A 4 -35.42 42.05 -7.77
CA LEU A 4 -35.46 40.60 -7.63
C LEU A 4 -35.28 39.87 -8.99
N VAL A 5 -35.94 40.36 -10.04
CA VAL A 5 -35.80 39.82 -11.40
C VAL A 5 -34.39 40.01 -11.92
N THR A 6 -33.78 41.18 -11.68
CA THR A 6 -32.38 41.43 -12.07
C THR A 6 -31.41 40.50 -11.33
N ALA A 7 -31.60 40.30 -10.01
CA ALA A 7 -30.76 39.39 -9.23
C ALA A 7 -30.89 37.92 -9.72
N LEU A 8 -32.09 37.48 -10.04
CA LEU A 8 -32.35 36.15 -10.61
C LEU A 8 -31.71 36.00 -12.00
N ALA A 9 -31.77 37.00 -12.85
CA ALA A 9 -31.17 37.00 -14.18
C ALA A 9 -29.61 36.92 -14.09
N VAL A 10 -29.01 37.68 -13.18
CA VAL A 10 -27.57 37.64 -12.92
C VAL A 10 -27.15 36.27 -12.40
N LEU A 11 -27.90 35.73 -11.42
CA LEU A 11 -27.64 34.36 -10.89
C LEU A 11 -27.72 33.30 -11.99
N ALA A 12 -28.75 33.33 -12.81
CA ALA A 12 -28.91 32.44 -13.94
C ALA A 12 -27.76 32.54 -14.96
N GLY A 13 -27.30 33.76 -15.22
CA GLY A 13 -26.14 34.03 -16.07
C GLY A 13 -24.85 33.45 -15.48
N CYS A 14 -24.61 33.63 -14.19
CA CYS A 14 -23.48 33.04 -13.49
C CYS A 14 -23.52 31.51 -13.53
N VAL A 15 -24.67 30.91 -13.24
CA VAL A 15 -24.84 29.46 -13.33
C VAL A 15 -24.59 28.97 -14.76
N TYR A 16 -25.11 29.67 -15.77
CA TYR A 16 -24.87 29.30 -17.15
C TYR A 16 -23.38 29.32 -17.51
N VAL A 17 -22.64 30.36 -17.09
CA VAL A 17 -21.20 30.46 -17.33
C VAL A 17 -20.45 29.32 -16.67
N VAL A 18 -20.75 29.00 -15.41
CA VAL A 18 -20.07 27.92 -14.66
C VAL A 18 -20.28 26.54 -15.28
N PHE A 19 -21.49 26.26 -15.77
CA PHE A 19 -21.83 24.91 -16.25
C PHE A 19 -21.73 24.72 -17.77
N PHE A 20 -21.69 25.81 -18.56
CA PHE A 20 -21.75 25.71 -20.02
C PHE A 20 -20.68 26.51 -20.74
N SER A 21 -19.92 27.36 -20.08
CA SER A 21 -18.86 28.13 -20.72
C SER A 21 -17.60 27.30 -20.91
N SER A 22 -16.99 27.44 -22.07
CA SER A 22 -15.65 26.91 -22.35
C SER A 22 -14.52 27.61 -21.59
N MET A 23 -14.79 28.77 -20.99
CA MET A 23 -13.80 29.51 -20.16
C MET A 23 -13.43 28.77 -18.86
N LEU A 24 -14.34 27.93 -18.36
CA LEU A 24 -14.14 27.12 -17.16
C LEU A 24 -14.11 25.61 -17.51
N ALA A 25 -13.74 25.30 -18.75
CA ALA A 25 -13.52 23.92 -19.16
C ALA A 25 -12.13 23.45 -18.68
N VAL A 26 -12.03 22.17 -18.36
CA VAL A 26 -10.75 21.55 -17.96
C VAL A 26 -9.74 21.73 -19.08
N SER A 27 -8.63 22.37 -18.79
CA SER A 27 -7.47 22.48 -19.66
C SER A 27 -6.32 21.58 -19.21
N THR A 28 -6.26 21.30 -17.90
CA THR A 28 -5.16 20.56 -17.29
C THR A 28 -5.66 19.49 -16.34
N VAL A 29 -5.03 18.31 -16.41
CA VAL A 29 -5.15 17.24 -15.41
C VAL A 29 -3.79 17.10 -14.73
N SER A 30 -3.72 17.47 -13.45
CA SER A 30 -2.52 17.38 -12.63
C SER A 30 -2.56 16.10 -11.80
N ILE A 31 -1.59 15.20 -12.01
CA ILE A 31 -1.43 13.98 -11.23
C ILE A 31 -0.19 14.14 -10.37
N THR A 32 -0.32 13.92 -9.06
CA THR A 32 0.75 14.08 -8.07
C THR A 32 0.83 12.89 -7.13
N GLY A 33 1.99 12.73 -6.46
CA GLY A 33 2.20 11.65 -5.49
C GLY A 33 2.67 10.32 -6.10
N THR A 34 2.96 10.29 -7.40
CA THR A 34 3.36 9.07 -8.12
C THR A 34 4.68 9.27 -8.88
N ASP A 35 5.35 8.17 -9.19
CA ASP A 35 6.42 8.14 -10.18
C ASP A 35 5.87 8.17 -11.63
N ASP A 36 6.76 8.26 -12.61
CA ASP A 36 6.37 8.35 -14.02
C ASP A 36 5.61 7.10 -14.50
N ALA A 37 5.97 5.91 -13.98
CA ALA A 37 5.38 4.65 -14.38
C ALA A 37 3.92 4.54 -13.88
N LEU A 38 3.68 4.85 -12.60
CA LEU A 38 2.34 4.84 -12.03
C LEU A 38 1.50 5.99 -12.59
N THR A 39 2.10 7.18 -12.82
CA THR A 39 1.42 8.29 -13.49
C THR A 39 0.89 7.86 -14.87
N ALA A 40 1.68 7.13 -15.65
CA ALA A 40 1.24 6.62 -16.97
C ALA A 40 0.06 5.64 -16.84
N LYS A 41 0.08 4.73 -15.84
CA LYS A 41 -1.03 3.80 -15.56
C LYS A 41 -2.30 4.54 -15.15
N VAL A 42 -2.18 5.49 -14.22
CA VAL A 42 -3.30 6.33 -13.79
C VAL A 42 -3.89 7.10 -14.97
N ARG A 43 -3.04 7.71 -15.80
CA ARG A 43 -3.49 8.44 -16.99
C ARG A 43 -4.20 7.54 -18.00
N ALA A 44 -3.82 6.28 -18.10
CA ALA A 44 -4.44 5.32 -19.03
C ALA A 44 -5.85 4.88 -18.62
N VAL A 45 -6.19 4.96 -17.32
CA VAL A 45 -7.51 4.53 -16.81
C VAL A 45 -8.51 5.68 -16.64
N ILE A 46 -8.05 6.93 -16.63
CA ILE A 46 -8.94 8.08 -16.60
C ILE A 46 -9.38 8.44 -18.03
N ASP A 47 -10.69 8.68 -18.23
CA ASP A 47 -11.14 9.36 -19.43
C ASP A 47 -10.67 10.81 -19.35
N ASP A 48 -10.03 11.30 -20.39
CA ASP A 48 -9.52 12.66 -20.41
C ASP A 48 -10.68 13.66 -20.31
N PRO A 49 -10.82 14.40 -19.18
CA PRO A 49 -11.89 15.35 -19.01
C PRO A 49 -11.65 16.69 -19.72
N VAL A 50 -10.55 16.85 -20.45
CA VAL A 50 -10.19 18.09 -21.14
C VAL A 50 -11.32 18.55 -22.07
N GLY A 51 -11.67 19.83 -22.01
CA GLY A 51 -12.78 20.40 -22.75
C GLY A 51 -14.16 20.30 -22.07
N THR A 52 -14.29 19.52 -20.99
CA THR A 52 -15.52 19.43 -20.20
C THR A 52 -15.55 20.58 -19.19
N PRO A 53 -16.68 21.30 -19.02
CA PRO A 53 -16.80 22.29 -17.95
C PRO A 53 -16.45 21.69 -16.59
N LEU A 54 -15.54 22.31 -15.84
CA LEU A 54 -14.98 21.79 -14.59
C LEU A 54 -16.07 21.41 -13.56
N ALA A 55 -17.15 22.22 -13.50
CA ALA A 55 -18.29 21.95 -12.63
C ALA A 55 -19.04 20.65 -12.95
N ARG A 56 -18.94 20.16 -14.18
CA ARG A 56 -19.65 18.94 -14.68
C ARG A 56 -18.79 17.69 -14.60
N VAL A 57 -17.49 17.79 -14.32
CA VAL A 57 -16.62 16.63 -14.18
C VAL A 57 -17.08 15.77 -12.99
N ASN A 58 -17.28 14.50 -13.24
CA ASN A 58 -17.63 13.55 -12.17
C ASN A 58 -16.36 13.06 -11.45
N LEU A 59 -16.03 13.71 -10.32
CA LEU A 59 -14.82 13.39 -9.55
C LEU A 59 -14.87 11.99 -8.94
N ASP A 60 -16.06 11.54 -8.50
CA ASP A 60 -16.21 10.22 -7.88
C ASP A 60 -15.94 9.10 -8.90
N ALA A 61 -16.39 9.29 -10.14
CA ALA A 61 -16.12 8.34 -11.21
C ALA A 61 -14.64 8.31 -11.59
N LEU A 62 -13.94 9.46 -11.56
CA LEU A 62 -12.49 9.51 -11.77
C LEU A 62 -11.75 8.82 -10.60
N ALA A 63 -12.12 9.11 -9.36
CA ALA A 63 -11.54 8.47 -8.18
C ALA A 63 -11.70 6.95 -8.24
N ALA A 64 -12.90 6.45 -8.49
CA ALA A 64 -13.16 5.01 -8.58
C ALA A 64 -12.34 4.29 -9.66
N ARG A 65 -12.05 4.94 -10.80
CA ARG A 65 -11.16 4.37 -11.82
C ARG A 65 -9.72 4.31 -11.38
N VAL A 66 -9.23 5.37 -10.72
CA VAL A 66 -7.84 5.42 -10.21
C VAL A 66 -7.66 4.41 -9.08
N GLU A 67 -8.63 4.26 -8.19
CA GLU A 67 -8.65 3.22 -7.14
C GLU A 67 -8.62 1.80 -7.69
N GLY A 68 -9.11 1.61 -8.91
CA GLY A 68 -9.01 0.33 -9.64
C GLY A 68 -7.60 -0.06 -10.07
N VAL A 69 -6.61 0.84 -9.98
CA VAL A 69 -5.21 0.54 -10.27
C VAL A 69 -4.60 -0.18 -9.06
N PRO A 70 -4.09 -1.41 -9.18
CA PRO A 70 -3.64 -2.21 -8.03
C PRO A 70 -2.58 -1.52 -7.16
N GLU A 71 -1.69 -0.73 -7.77
CA GLU A 71 -0.60 -0.02 -7.09
C GLU A 71 -1.06 1.24 -6.34
N VAL A 72 -2.34 1.60 -6.41
CA VAL A 72 -2.92 2.75 -5.70
C VAL A 72 -3.47 2.30 -4.35
N ALA A 73 -2.99 2.92 -3.28
CA ALA A 73 -3.53 2.72 -1.92
C ALA A 73 -4.71 3.65 -1.63
N ALA A 74 -4.60 4.91 -2.09
CA ALA A 74 -5.65 5.91 -1.93
C ALA A 74 -5.53 6.97 -3.03
N VAL A 75 -6.66 7.62 -3.35
CA VAL A 75 -6.70 8.75 -4.27
C VAL A 75 -7.62 9.85 -3.74
N GLU A 76 -7.21 11.08 -3.98
CA GLU A 76 -8.03 12.26 -3.75
C GLU A 76 -8.14 13.03 -5.06
N VAL A 77 -9.38 13.29 -5.50
CA VAL A 77 -9.65 14.04 -6.74
C VAL A 77 -10.38 15.32 -6.38
N ALA A 78 -9.84 16.44 -6.80
CA ALA A 78 -10.40 17.76 -6.51
C ALA A 78 -10.48 18.65 -7.76
N ARG A 79 -11.35 19.66 -7.68
CA ARG A 79 -11.40 20.75 -8.67
C ARG A 79 -10.49 21.87 -8.21
N ASP A 80 -9.52 22.18 -9.02
CA ASP A 80 -8.63 23.32 -8.82
C ASP A 80 -8.99 24.41 -9.85
N TRP A 81 -9.83 25.32 -9.38
CA TRP A 81 -10.37 26.38 -10.23
C TRP A 81 -9.27 27.33 -10.73
N PRO A 82 -9.33 27.82 -11.99
CA PRO A 82 -10.53 27.85 -12.86
C PRO A 82 -10.72 26.64 -13.79
N ASP A 83 -9.70 25.84 -14.09
CA ASP A 83 -9.67 24.93 -15.24
C ASP A 83 -8.86 23.64 -15.03
N THR A 84 -8.52 23.28 -13.80
CA THR A 84 -7.68 22.14 -13.49
C THR A 84 -8.43 21.08 -12.67
N VAL A 85 -8.23 19.78 -13.02
CA VAL A 85 -8.56 18.65 -12.16
C VAL A 85 -7.27 18.18 -11.52
N SER A 86 -7.20 18.20 -10.18
CA SER A 86 -6.07 17.67 -9.42
C SER A 86 -6.39 16.26 -8.92
N ILE A 87 -5.46 15.32 -9.15
CA ILE A 87 -5.52 13.93 -8.73
C ILE A 87 -4.29 13.67 -7.87
N SER A 88 -4.48 13.55 -6.56
CA SER A 88 -3.43 13.21 -5.61
C SER A 88 -3.51 11.72 -5.31
N VAL A 89 -2.47 10.98 -5.64
CA VAL A 89 -2.42 9.53 -5.50
C VAL A 89 -1.44 9.15 -4.40
N THR A 90 -1.86 8.24 -3.52
CA THR A 90 -0.98 7.59 -2.56
C THR A 90 -0.63 6.21 -3.09
N PRO A 91 0.63 5.93 -3.44
CA PRO A 91 1.04 4.62 -3.92
C PRO A 91 0.98 3.57 -2.81
N ARG A 92 0.71 2.32 -3.17
CA ARG A 92 0.85 1.18 -2.29
C ARG A 92 2.32 0.83 -2.08
N VAL A 93 2.72 0.65 -0.84
CA VAL A 93 4.10 0.30 -0.47
C VAL A 93 4.16 -1.19 -0.16
N PRO A 94 4.94 -1.98 -0.90
CA PRO A 94 5.08 -3.40 -0.61
C PRO A 94 5.90 -3.60 0.68
N ILE A 95 5.40 -4.47 1.57
CA ILE A 95 6.05 -4.85 2.84
C ILE A 95 6.65 -6.25 2.76
N ALA A 96 5.97 -7.17 2.07
CA ALA A 96 6.39 -8.55 1.93
C ALA A 96 5.94 -9.13 0.59
N VAL A 97 6.43 -10.33 0.28
CA VAL A 97 5.99 -11.14 -0.87
C VAL A 97 5.38 -12.43 -0.34
N THR A 98 4.22 -12.83 -0.84
CA THR A 98 3.62 -14.12 -0.52
C THR A 98 3.42 -14.96 -1.77
N SER A 99 3.34 -16.29 -1.60
CA SER A 99 2.97 -17.20 -2.68
C SER A 99 1.54 -17.67 -2.49
N ALA A 100 0.70 -17.43 -3.48
CA ALA A 100 -0.67 -17.92 -3.51
C ALA A 100 -0.99 -18.46 -4.92
N ASN A 101 -1.58 -19.63 -5.00
CA ASN A 101 -1.95 -20.28 -6.27
C ASN A 101 -0.78 -20.41 -7.28
N GLY A 102 0.45 -20.58 -6.78
CA GLY A 102 1.64 -20.72 -7.61
C GLY A 102 2.17 -19.40 -8.20
N GLN A 103 1.61 -18.26 -7.80
CA GLN A 103 2.06 -16.93 -8.17
C GLN A 103 2.60 -16.18 -6.95
N LEU A 104 3.56 -15.28 -7.17
CA LEU A 104 4.07 -14.38 -6.15
C LEU A 104 3.26 -13.08 -6.15
N TRP A 105 2.84 -12.67 -4.96
CA TRP A 105 2.05 -11.47 -4.75
C TRP A 105 2.75 -10.53 -3.79
N LEU A 106 2.74 -9.25 -4.11
CA LEU A 106 3.15 -8.20 -3.17
C LEU A 106 2.03 -7.99 -2.14
N LEU A 107 2.41 -7.92 -0.87
CA LEU A 107 1.54 -7.54 0.24
C LEU A 107 1.88 -6.13 0.71
N ASP A 108 0.87 -5.33 0.95
CA ASP A 108 0.99 -4.04 1.62
C ASP A 108 0.97 -4.17 3.16
N ALA A 109 0.95 -3.05 3.86
CA ALA A 109 0.92 -3.02 5.33
C ALA A 109 -0.40 -3.53 5.92
N GLU A 110 -1.48 -3.46 5.17
CA GLU A 110 -2.80 -3.97 5.52
C GLU A 110 -2.96 -5.47 5.26
N GLY A 111 -2.00 -6.08 4.55
CA GLY A 111 -2.01 -7.50 4.21
C GLY A 111 -2.79 -7.84 2.94
N ASP A 112 -3.11 -6.83 2.12
CA ASP A 112 -3.75 -7.07 0.83
C ASP A 112 -2.74 -7.54 -0.21
N PRO A 113 -2.95 -8.71 -0.85
CA PRO A 113 -2.20 -9.10 -2.03
C PRO A 113 -2.71 -8.31 -3.23
N TYR A 114 -1.90 -7.38 -3.74
CA TYR A 114 -2.36 -6.41 -4.74
C TYR A 114 -1.72 -6.51 -6.13
N LEU A 115 -0.50 -7.01 -6.23
CA LEU A 115 0.23 -7.10 -7.50
C LEU A 115 1.01 -8.40 -7.59
N THR A 116 0.93 -9.08 -8.74
CA THR A 116 1.75 -10.25 -9.04
C THR A 116 3.13 -9.85 -9.55
N VAL A 117 4.14 -10.62 -9.17
CA VAL A 117 5.53 -10.45 -9.62
C VAL A 117 6.13 -11.78 -10.03
N ASP A 118 7.08 -11.76 -10.96
CA ASP A 118 7.77 -12.97 -11.42
C ASP A 118 8.86 -13.44 -10.45
N SER A 119 9.42 -12.51 -9.68
CA SER A 119 10.46 -12.78 -8.66
C SER A 119 10.31 -11.80 -7.50
N PRO A 120 10.72 -12.22 -6.28
CA PRO A 120 10.68 -11.34 -5.13
C PRO A 120 11.57 -10.10 -5.34
N PRO A 121 11.06 -8.89 -5.20
CA PRO A 121 11.88 -7.69 -5.24
C PRO A 121 12.95 -7.69 -4.13
N PRO A 122 14.14 -7.13 -4.38
CA PRO A 122 15.20 -7.07 -3.39
C PRO A 122 14.76 -6.30 -2.14
N GLY A 123 15.12 -6.82 -0.97
CA GLY A 123 14.79 -6.20 0.33
C GLY A 123 13.41 -6.56 0.89
N LEU A 124 12.57 -7.26 0.15
CA LEU A 124 11.31 -7.79 0.65
C LEU A 124 11.49 -9.23 1.15
N VAL A 125 10.88 -9.51 2.30
CA VAL A 125 10.85 -10.85 2.89
C VAL A 125 9.75 -11.67 2.23
N THR A 126 10.07 -12.92 1.86
CA THR A 126 9.05 -13.87 1.41
C THR A 126 8.32 -14.44 2.62
N VAL A 127 6.98 -14.34 2.64
CA VAL A 127 6.14 -14.87 3.71
C VAL A 127 5.32 -16.05 3.21
N GLN A 128 5.25 -17.11 3.99
CA GLN A 128 4.39 -18.27 3.75
C GLN A 128 3.20 -18.21 4.69
N LEU A 129 2.02 -18.07 4.11
CA LEU A 129 0.75 -17.90 4.80
C LEU A 129 -0.27 -18.91 4.28
N PRO A 130 -1.14 -19.47 5.15
CA PRO A 130 -2.22 -20.36 4.71
C PRO A 130 -3.22 -19.64 3.79
N THR A 131 -3.60 -18.42 4.16
CA THR A 131 -4.63 -17.64 3.45
C THR A 131 -4.25 -16.15 3.53
N PRO A 132 -3.38 -15.67 2.63
CA PRO A 132 -2.98 -14.25 2.65
C PRO A 132 -4.20 -13.31 2.50
N GLY A 133 -4.31 -12.31 3.36
CA GLY A 133 -5.41 -11.35 3.28
C GLY A 133 -5.48 -10.38 4.46
N ARG A 134 -6.15 -9.24 4.25
CA ARG A 134 -6.29 -8.13 5.22
C ARG A 134 -6.82 -8.55 6.58
N ASN A 135 -7.76 -9.48 6.62
CA ASN A 135 -8.44 -9.90 7.85
C ASN A 135 -7.93 -11.25 8.39
N ASP A 136 -6.84 -11.77 7.81
CA ASP A 136 -6.25 -13.01 8.30
C ASP A 136 -5.27 -12.73 9.44
N PRO A 137 -5.49 -13.35 10.63
CA PRO A 137 -4.63 -13.14 11.80
C PRO A 137 -3.17 -13.54 11.55
N SER A 138 -2.92 -14.62 10.78
CA SER A 138 -1.57 -15.06 10.43
C SER A 138 -0.86 -14.05 9.55
N THR A 139 -1.57 -13.43 8.61
CA THR A 139 -1.05 -12.34 7.76
C THR A 139 -0.65 -11.14 8.61
N THR A 140 -1.53 -10.71 9.51
CA THR A 140 -1.26 -9.59 10.42
C THR A 140 -0.05 -9.87 11.32
N ALA A 141 0.05 -11.08 11.87
CA ALA A 141 1.17 -11.52 12.68
C ALA A 141 2.50 -11.51 11.89
N ALA A 142 2.50 -12.10 10.71
CA ALA A 142 3.68 -12.14 9.84
C ALA A 142 4.17 -10.73 9.48
N LEU A 143 3.26 -9.85 9.05
CA LEU A 143 3.61 -8.46 8.68
C LEU A 143 4.11 -7.65 9.87
N SER A 144 3.52 -7.84 11.06
CA SER A 144 4.01 -7.21 12.30
C SER A 144 5.47 -7.59 12.58
N VAL A 145 5.83 -8.86 12.41
CA VAL A 145 7.23 -9.30 12.54
C VAL A 145 8.10 -8.71 11.44
N VAL A 146 7.68 -8.80 10.16
CA VAL A 146 8.45 -8.24 9.03
C VAL A 146 8.73 -6.74 9.21
N MET A 147 7.77 -5.98 9.71
CA MET A 147 7.95 -4.54 9.97
C MET A 147 8.91 -4.27 11.12
N ALA A 148 9.04 -5.19 12.08
CA ALA A 148 9.98 -5.06 13.18
C ALA A 148 11.42 -5.44 12.82
N LEU A 149 11.63 -6.20 11.73
CA LEU A 149 12.96 -6.58 11.26
C LEU A 149 13.72 -5.37 10.72
N THR A 150 15.01 -5.24 11.10
CA THR A 150 15.87 -4.23 10.48
C THR A 150 16.18 -4.57 9.01
N PRO A 151 16.48 -3.57 8.14
CA PRO A 151 16.83 -3.83 6.75
C PRO A 151 17.98 -4.84 6.58
N GLU A 152 19.00 -4.76 7.46
CA GLU A 152 20.15 -5.66 7.46
C GLU A 152 19.73 -7.09 7.82
N PHE A 153 18.79 -7.25 8.75
CA PHE A 153 18.29 -8.57 9.15
C PHE A 153 17.34 -9.17 8.11
N LYS A 154 16.51 -8.33 7.47
CA LYS A 154 15.67 -8.78 6.34
C LYS A 154 16.47 -9.46 5.24
N SER A 155 17.69 -8.97 4.96
CA SER A 155 18.56 -9.58 3.95
C SER A 155 19.09 -10.97 4.33
N GLN A 156 18.99 -11.37 5.60
CA GLN A 156 19.41 -12.69 6.10
C GLN A 156 18.25 -13.67 6.17
N VAL A 157 17.00 -13.21 6.03
CA VAL A 157 15.81 -14.06 6.08
C VAL A 157 15.53 -14.64 4.71
N ALA A 158 15.51 -15.94 4.60
CA ALA A 158 15.11 -16.66 3.39
C ALA A 158 13.57 -16.68 3.29
N VAL A 159 12.89 -17.06 4.38
CA VAL A 159 11.43 -17.18 4.45
C VAL A 159 10.97 -16.92 5.88
N LEU A 160 9.85 -16.23 6.02
CA LEU A 160 9.06 -16.15 7.24
C LEU A 160 7.78 -16.97 7.04
N SER A 161 7.46 -17.87 7.95
CA SER A 161 6.20 -18.62 7.93
C SER A 161 5.35 -18.28 9.14
N ALA A 162 4.04 -18.11 8.92
CA ALA A 162 3.07 -17.96 9.99
C ALA A 162 1.88 -18.87 9.70
N ARG A 163 1.82 -20.01 10.40
CA ARG A 163 0.70 -20.94 10.28
C ARG A 163 -0.52 -20.49 11.06
N THR A 164 -0.27 -19.81 12.16
CA THR A 164 -1.25 -19.14 13.00
C THR A 164 -0.69 -17.80 13.46
N GLU A 165 -1.49 -16.99 14.11
CA GLU A 165 -1.07 -15.71 14.70
C GLU A 165 -0.04 -15.87 15.83
N PHE A 166 0.06 -17.07 16.43
CA PHE A 166 0.97 -17.39 17.54
C PHE A 166 2.21 -18.18 17.11
N ASP A 167 2.27 -18.60 15.86
CA ASP A 167 3.30 -19.52 15.35
C ASP A 167 4.01 -18.88 14.16
N VAL A 168 4.84 -17.88 14.48
CA VAL A 168 5.70 -17.20 13.50
C VAL A 168 7.12 -17.75 13.60
N GLU A 169 7.65 -18.20 12.48
CA GLU A 169 8.98 -18.77 12.35
C GLU A 169 9.74 -18.08 11.21
N LEU A 170 11.05 -17.85 11.41
CA LEU A 170 11.93 -17.40 10.33
C LEU A 170 12.93 -18.50 10.00
N THR A 171 13.14 -18.72 8.71
CA THR A 171 14.25 -19.51 8.20
C THR A 171 15.26 -18.53 7.59
N LEU A 172 16.48 -18.58 8.08
CA LEU A 172 17.57 -17.75 7.58
C LEU A 172 18.23 -18.38 6.34
N ILE A 173 18.98 -17.58 5.59
CA ILE A 173 19.70 -18.04 4.37
C ILE A 173 20.73 -19.13 4.71
N ASP A 174 21.35 -19.08 5.89
CA ASP A 174 22.26 -20.11 6.40
C ASP A 174 21.56 -21.36 6.96
N ARG A 175 20.22 -21.45 6.76
CA ARG A 175 19.33 -22.53 7.18
C ARG A 175 19.06 -22.61 8.68
N LYS A 176 19.51 -21.65 9.48
CA LYS A 176 19.12 -21.54 10.87
C LYS A 176 17.64 -21.20 10.97
N LYS A 177 16.98 -21.77 11.96
CA LYS A 177 15.57 -21.56 12.24
C LYS A 177 15.43 -20.67 13.48
N VAL A 178 14.58 -19.67 13.39
CA VAL A 178 14.24 -18.80 14.52
C VAL A 178 12.75 -18.95 14.80
N ILE A 179 12.41 -19.49 15.95
CA ILE A 179 11.05 -19.56 16.45
C ILE A 179 10.75 -18.22 17.12
N TRP A 180 9.97 -17.39 16.42
CA TRP A 180 9.58 -16.07 16.92
C TRP A 180 8.38 -16.15 17.87
N GLY A 181 7.46 -17.11 17.57
CA GLY A 181 6.21 -17.29 18.30
C GLY A 181 5.22 -16.16 18.05
N GLU A 182 4.55 -15.71 19.11
CA GLU A 182 3.60 -14.59 19.05
C GLU A 182 4.31 -13.27 18.70
N PRO A 183 3.70 -12.38 17.87
CA PRO A 183 4.27 -11.09 17.48
C PRO A 183 4.17 -10.03 18.57
N THR A 184 4.46 -10.40 19.80
CA THR A 184 4.59 -9.52 20.97
C THR A 184 6.06 -9.21 21.25
N ASP A 185 6.34 -8.08 21.86
CA ASP A 185 7.70 -7.63 22.18
C ASP A 185 8.68 -7.66 20.98
N ASN A 186 8.19 -7.50 19.75
CA ASN A 186 8.97 -7.61 18.52
C ASN A 186 10.27 -6.81 18.56
N ALA A 187 10.24 -5.59 19.10
CA ALA A 187 11.43 -4.74 19.22
C ALA A 187 12.51 -5.36 20.10
N LYS A 188 12.13 -5.95 21.25
CA LYS A 188 13.07 -6.62 22.16
C LYS A 188 13.65 -7.88 21.52
N LYS A 189 12.79 -8.70 20.89
CA LYS A 189 13.21 -9.90 20.15
C LYS A 189 14.22 -9.54 19.07
N MET A 190 13.93 -8.50 18.26
CA MET A 190 14.85 -8.05 17.22
C MET A 190 16.17 -7.50 17.76
N GLN A 191 16.14 -6.78 18.89
CA GLN A 191 17.36 -6.26 19.51
C GLN A 191 18.27 -7.38 20.02
N MET A 192 17.69 -8.46 20.55
CA MET A 192 18.42 -9.58 21.15
C MET A 192 18.94 -10.57 20.11
N LEU A 193 18.17 -10.83 19.05
CA LEU A 193 18.42 -11.92 18.12
C LEU A 193 19.81 -11.89 17.44
N PRO A 194 20.32 -10.76 16.94
CA PRO A 194 21.66 -10.72 16.33
C PRO A 194 22.78 -11.08 17.32
N ALA A 195 22.66 -10.62 18.58
CA ALA A 195 23.62 -10.96 19.62
C ALA A 195 23.56 -12.43 20.00
N LEU A 196 22.36 -13.03 20.03
CA LEU A 196 22.18 -14.45 20.30
C LEU A 196 22.76 -15.34 19.19
N LEU A 197 22.53 -14.97 17.93
CA LEU A 197 23.08 -15.65 16.75
C LEU A 197 24.61 -15.59 16.71
N ALA A 198 25.23 -14.50 17.19
CA ALA A 198 26.68 -14.36 17.25
C ALA A 198 27.32 -15.06 18.45
N ALA A 199 26.61 -15.15 19.58
CA ALA A 199 27.13 -15.69 20.83
C ALA A 199 27.04 -17.22 20.96
N ARG A 200 26.11 -17.84 20.25
CA ARG A 200 25.84 -19.28 20.36
C ARG A 200 25.66 -19.90 18.98
N ASP A 201 26.38 -20.98 18.75
CA ASP A 201 26.20 -21.82 17.54
C ASP A 201 25.06 -22.81 17.78
N GLY A 202 24.13 -22.87 16.83
CA GLY A 202 22.96 -23.75 16.87
C GLY A 202 22.21 -23.72 15.55
N THR A 203 21.27 -24.62 15.41
CA THR A 203 20.40 -24.72 14.23
C THR A 203 19.00 -24.15 14.46
N GLU A 204 18.59 -24.05 15.73
CA GLU A 204 17.29 -23.57 16.12
C GLU A 204 17.40 -22.61 17.31
N TYR A 205 16.80 -21.44 17.17
CA TYR A 205 16.80 -20.36 18.14
C TYR A 205 15.36 -20.05 18.52
N ASP A 206 14.98 -20.39 19.74
CA ASP A 206 13.65 -20.08 20.27
C ASP A 206 13.70 -18.78 21.07
N ILE A 207 13.00 -17.77 20.56
CA ILE A 207 12.88 -16.43 21.15
C ILE A 207 11.43 -16.07 21.43
N THR A 208 10.57 -17.08 21.57
CA THR A 208 9.15 -16.86 21.91
C THR A 208 9.03 -16.00 23.16
N ASP A 209 9.82 -16.30 24.19
CA ASP A 209 10.01 -15.42 25.34
C ASP A 209 11.41 -14.79 25.30
N PRO A 210 11.53 -13.45 25.12
CA PRO A 210 12.83 -12.79 25.03
C PRO A 210 13.64 -12.86 26.33
N THR A 211 13.04 -13.25 27.47
CA THR A 211 13.75 -13.43 28.75
C THR A 211 14.32 -14.85 28.93
N LEU A 212 13.84 -15.82 28.17
CA LEU A 212 14.18 -17.23 28.29
C LEU A 212 14.61 -17.85 26.94
N ALA A 213 15.33 -17.10 26.12
CA ALA A 213 15.76 -17.57 24.80
C ALA A 213 16.60 -18.85 24.90
N THR A 214 16.29 -19.85 24.07
CA THR A 214 16.99 -21.13 24.01
C THR A 214 17.60 -21.37 22.65
N VAL A 215 18.70 -22.12 22.60
CA VAL A 215 19.43 -22.48 21.39
C VAL A 215 19.68 -23.99 21.37
N ARG A 216 19.36 -24.64 20.25
CA ARG A 216 19.57 -26.08 20.02
C ARG A 216 20.40 -26.34 18.77
#